data_dfa04c937fa05bdc797016c79e59977a
#
_entry.id   dfa04c937fa05bdc797016c79e59977a
#
_cell.length_a   1.000
_cell.length_b   1.000
_cell.length_c   1.000
_cell.angle_alpha   90.00
_cell.angle_beta   90.00
_cell.angle_gamma   90.00
#
_symmetry.space_group_name_H-M   'P 1'
#
loop_
_entity.id
_entity.type
_entity.pdbx_description
1 polymer ?
#
loop_
_entity_poly.entity_id
_entity_poly.type
_entity_poly.pdbx_seq_one_letter_code
_entity_poly.pdbx_strand_id
1 'polypeptide(L)'
;NQTAEMDLINILLAYMETPQYLRKRLFRLRPELRYVGVLPPLRTPHHPLNRKMKNLKVGEYREGAVVSQTKEGTLLDIGVEHPALIANKQFPISERITVKIIKIGKRVEVELANRNEVPKYWGYVITVEKHPFGKLVKSRGFDLTIATSKYGVPLADVTEEIAEKWKRAKTILVGFGAPTQGLYEILENEGTSLESVVDFVVNTIPMQGTETVRTEEALIASLAILNMKFNLCIRR
;
A
#
# COMPACT_ATOMS: atom_id res chain seq x y z
N ASN A 1 -14.12 1.81 20.13
CA ASN A 1 -14.90 2.30 18.97
C ASN A 1 -14.13 1.94 17.70
N GLN A 2 -14.45 0.79 17.11
CA GLN A 2 -13.73 0.21 15.95
C GLN A 2 -13.53 1.19 14.79
N THR A 3 -14.51 2.06 14.52
CA THR A 3 -14.42 3.05 13.45
C THR A 3 -13.30 4.07 13.69
N ALA A 4 -13.16 4.57 14.91
CA ALA A 4 -12.11 5.54 15.26
C ALA A 4 -10.71 4.91 15.20
N GLU A 5 -10.57 3.63 15.53
CA GLU A 5 -9.32 2.89 15.44
C GLU A 5 -8.93 2.64 13.98
N MET A 6 -9.88 2.23 13.14
CA MET A 6 -9.66 2.08 11.69
C MET A 6 -9.24 3.41 11.04
N ASP A 7 -9.88 4.52 11.40
CA ASP A 7 -9.55 5.85 10.89
C ASP A 7 -8.14 6.27 11.33
N LEU A 8 -7.75 5.96 12.58
CA LEU A 8 -6.39 6.21 13.08
C LEU A 8 -5.35 5.41 12.30
N ILE A 9 -5.55 4.11 12.13
CA ILE A 9 -4.63 3.24 11.37
C ILE A 9 -4.51 3.75 9.93
N ASN A 10 -5.64 4.04 9.29
CA ASN A 10 -5.68 4.55 7.92
C ASN A 10 -4.85 5.84 7.77
N ILE A 11 -5.07 6.83 8.63
CA ILE A 11 -4.38 8.12 8.54
C ILE A 11 -2.87 7.99 8.83
N LEU A 12 -2.48 7.15 9.79
CA LEU A 12 -1.07 6.90 10.10
C LEU A 12 -0.35 6.21 8.95
N LEU A 13 -0.93 5.17 8.36
CA LEU A 13 -0.37 4.47 7.23
C LEU A 13 -0.30 5.37 5.99
N ALA A 14 -1.36 6.16 5.70
CA ALA A 14 -1.37 7.12 4.61
C ALA A 14 -0.30 8.21 4.79
N TYR A 15 -0.12 8.70 6.01
CA TYR A 15 0.93 9.67 6.33
C TYR A 15 2.33 9.09 6.14
N MET A 16 2.56 7.85 6.58
CA MET A 16 3.85 7.17 6.40
C MET A 16 4.18 6.94 4.92
N GLU A 17 3.21 6.49 4.13
CA GLU A 17 3.36 6.22 2.69
C GLU A 17 3.58 7.51 1.89
N THR A 18 3.09 8.66 2.35
CA THR A 18 3.26 9.94 1.66
C THR A 18 4.69 10.46 1.80
N PRO A 19 5.36 10.84 0.68
CA PRO A 19 6.68 11.44 0.72
C PRO A 19 6.74 12.66 1.65
N GLN A 20 7.82 12.74 2.42
CA GLN A 20 7.95 13.73 3.50
C GLN A 20 7.73 15.18 3.02
N TYR A 21 8.16 15.52 1.80
CA TYR A 21 8.01 16.87 1.25
C TYR A 21 6.55 17.24 0.93
N LEU A 22 5.65 16.24 0.75
CA LEU A 22 4.23 16.47 0.49
C LEU A 22 3.36 16.47 1.74
N ARG A 23 3.84 15.91 2.87
CA ARG A 23 3.04 15.69 4.08
C ARG A 23 2.39 16.96 4.59
N LYS A 24 3.18 18.07 4.70
CA LYS A 24 2.66 19.35 5.18
C LYS A 24 1.54 19.91 4.31
N ARG A 25 1.54 19.61 3.03
CA ARG A 25 0.53 20.07 2.07
C ARG A 25 -0.71 19.21 2.07
N LEU A 26 -0.54 17.89 2.11
CA LEU A 26 -1.62 16.93 1.96
C LEU A 26 -2.34 16.61 3.28
N PHE A 27 -1.64 16.75 4.41
CA PHE A 27 -2.23 16.49 5.72
C PHE A 27 -2.40 17.78 6.50
N ARG A 28 -3.63 18.08 6.89
CA ARG A 28 -3.94 19.14 7.85
C ARG A 28 -3.47 18.73 9.25
N LEU A 29 -3.31 19.68 10.15
CA LEU A 29 -3.09 19.40 11.56
C LEU A 29 -4.29 18.64 12.12
N ARG A 30 -4.04 17.46 12.69
CA ARG A 30 -5.04 16.58 13.30
C ARG A 30 -4.50 15.99 14.59
N PRO A 31 -5.34 15.75 15.59
CA PRO A 31 -4.93 15.13 16.86
C PRO A 31 -4.24 13.77 16.64
N GLU A 32 -4.72 12.97 15.68
CA GLU A 32 -4.20 11.63 15.34
C GLU A 32 -2.74 11.69 14.85
N LEU A 33 -2.32 12.83 14.29
CA LEU A 33 -0.96 13.04 13.78
C LEU A 33 -0.02 13.71 14.78
N ARG A 34 -0.45 13.92 16.02
CA ARG A 34 0.35 14.61 17.06
C ARG A 34 1.72 13.97 17.29
N TYR A 35 1.80 12.66 17.24
CA TYR A 35 3.01 11.90 17.55
C TYR A 35 3.69 11.25 16.35
N VAL A 36 3.28 11.59 15.13
CA VAL A 36 3.85 10.98 13.90
C VAL A 36 5.34 11.24 13.71
N GLY A 37 5.91 12.20 14.44
CA GLY A 37 7.36 12.46 14.42
C GLY A 37 8.22 11.31 14.94
N VAL A 38 7.66 10.40 15.74
CA VAL A 38 8.37 9.20 16.24
C VAL A 38 8.37 8.06 15.24
N LEU A 39 7.53 8.12 14.20
CA LEU A 39 7.48 7.09 13.17
C LEU A 39 8.72 7.12 12.28
N PRO A 40 9.37 5.97 12.01
CA PRO A 40 10.53 5.92 11.15
C PRO A 40 10.17 6.35 9.73
N PRO A 41 11.02 7.15 9.05
CA PRO A 41 10.79 7.52 7.67
C PRO A 41 10.93 6.31 6.74
N LEU A 42 10.04 6.17 5.78
CA LEU A 42 10.20 5.18 4.71
C LEU A 42 11.38 5.56 3.82
N ARG A 43 12.21 4.56 3.47
CA ARG A 43 13.36 4.70 2.56
C ARG A 43 13.12 3.93 1.26
N THR A 44 12.10 4.35 0.56
CA THR A 44 11.63 3.72 -0.69
C THR A 44 11.85 4.66 -1.88
N PRO A 45 11.85 4.17 -3.12
CA PRO A 45 12.12 5.00 -4.31
C PRO A 45 11.24 6.24 -4.45
N HIS A 46 9.98 6.17 -4.02
CA HIS A 46 9.06 7.33 -4.08
C HIS A 46 9.25 8.33 -2.92
N HIS A 47 10.18 8.07 -1.98
CA HIS A 47 10.61 8.98 -0.92
C HIS A 47 12.03 9.53 -1.17
N PRO A 48 12.27 10.28 -2.26
CA PRO A 48 13.58 10.76 -2.60
C PRO A 48 14.11 11.76 -1.56
N LEU A 49 15.39 11.66 -1.26
CA LEU A 49 16.07 12.61 -0.36
C LEU A 49 16.52 13.87 -1.08
N ASN A 50 16.68 13.80 -2.41
CA ASN A 50 17.09 14.94 -3.22
C ASN A 50 16.00 16.01 -3.27
N ARG A 51 16.35 17.23 -2.82
CA ARG A 51 15.47 18.40 -2.82
C ARG A 51 15.97 19.51 -3.78
N LYS A 52 17.00 19.22 -4.58
CA LYS A 52 17.62 20.21 -5.46
C LYS A 52 17.32 19.90 -6.92
N MET A 53 16.78 20.89 -7.63
CA MET A 53 16.45 20.77 -9.05
C MET A 53 17.65 20.35 -9.90
N LYS A 54 18.85 20.87 -9.60
CA LYS A 54 20.10 20.53 -10.33
C LYS A 54 20.50 19.05 -10.29
N ASN A 55 19.98 18.30 -9.32
CA ASN A 55 20.29 16.88 -9.15
C ASN A 55 19.19 15.96 -9.70
N LEU A 56 18.14 16.52 -10.30
CA LEU A 56 17.09 15.74 -10.97
C LEU A 56 17.64 15.14 -12.27
N LYS A 57 16.98 14.08 -12.72
CA LYS A 57 17.30 13.42 -14.00
C LYS A 57 16.04 13.32 -14.86
N VAL A 58 16.19 13.55 -16.15
CA VAL A 58 15.12 13.24 -17.12
C VAL A 58 14.83 11.74 -17.06
N GLY A 59 13.54 11.38 -17.06
CA GLY A 59 13.09 10.00 -16.85
C GLY A 59 12.87 9.61 -15.39
N GLU A 60 13.25 10.47 -14.42
CA GLU A 60 12.99 10.23 -13.00
C GLU A 60 11.50 10.38 -12.68
N TYR A 61 10.98 9.46 -11.86
CA TYR A 61 9.61 9.53 -11.36
C TYR A 61 9.57 10.24 -10.01
N ARG A 62 8.51 11.02 -9.80
CA ARG A 62 8.24 11.73 -8.55
C ARG A 62 6.75 11.68 -8.20
N GLU A 63 6.45 11.67 -6.91
CA GLU A 63 5.12 12.05 -6.45
C GLU A 63 5.02 13.56 -6.44
N GLY A 64 3.92 14.10 -6.91
CA GLY A 64 3.64 15.54 -6.90
C GLY A 64 2.33 15.86 -6.21
N ALA A 65 2.22 17.04 -5.62
CA ALA A 65 0.95 17.60 -5.19
C ALA A 65 0.65 18.89 -5.94
N VAL A 66 -0.58 19.02 -6.39
CA VAL A 66 -1.04 20.21 -7.13
C VAL A 66 -0.98 21.45 -6.24
N VAL A 67 -0.25 22.46 -6.71
CA VAL A 67 -0.08 23.75 -6.01
C VAL A 67 -1.04 24.80 -6.55
N SER A 68 -1.08 24.91 -7.87
CA SER A 68 -1.93 25.90 -8.57
C SER A 68 -2.16 25.50 -10.02
N GLN A 69 -3.22 26.06 -10.59
CA GLN A 69 -3.57 25.97 -12.00
C GLN A 69 -3.15 27.26 -12.71
N THR A 70 -2.64 27.13 -13.93
CA THR A 70 -2.23 28.25 -14.78
C THR A 70 -2.80 28.09 -16.18
N LYS A 71 -2.68 29.11 -17.03
CA LYS A 71 -3.06 29.00 -18.46
C LYS A 71 -2.22 27.99 -19.23
N GLU A 72 -0.98 27.75 -18.78
CA GLU A 72 -0.06 26.80 -19.42
C GLU A 72 -0.28 25.35 -18.96
N GLY A 73 -0.98 25.14 -17.84
CA GLY A 73 -1.21 23.83 -17.23
C GLY A 73 -1.24 23.90 -15.71
N THR A 74 -0.82 22.83 -15.06
CA THR A 74 -0.83 22.67 -13.59
C THR A 74 0.58 22.72 -13.03
N LEU A 75 0.77 23.46 -11.95
CA LEU A 75 2.00 23.51 -11.18
C LEU A 75 1.96 22.53 -10.02
N LEU A 76 3.04 21.76 -9.87
CA LEU A 76 3.19 20.70 -8.90
C LEU A 76 4.39 20.92 -7.99
N ASP A 77 4.18 20.69 -6.70
CA ASP A 77 5.27 20.48 -5.76
C ASP A 77 5.77 19.04 -5.91
N ILE A 78 6.99 18.84 -6.38
CA ILE A 78 7.65 17.54 -6.54
C ILE A 78 8.84 17.38 -5.57
N GLY A 79 8.92 18.23 -4.54
CA GLY A 79 9.93 18.18 -3.49
C GLY A 79 11.25 18.85 -3.84
N VAL A 80 11.29 19.77 -4.80
CA VAL A 80 12.44 20.61 -5.12
C VAL A 80 12.10 22.11 -4.97
N GLU A 81 13.07 22.99 -5.18
CA GLU A 81 12.96 24.43 -4.87
C GLU A 81 11.81 25.13 -5.61
N HIS A 82 11.51 24.71 -6.83
CA HIS A 82 10.49 25.32 -7.69
C HIS A 82 9.46 24.31 -8.14
N PRO A 83 8.19 24.71 -8.27
CA PRO A 83 7.15 23.84 -8.80
C PRO A 83 7.46 23.38 -10.22
N ALA A 84 7.14 22.13 -10.51
CA ALA A 84 7.18 21.58 -11.85
C ALA A 84 5.88 21.86 -12.62
N LEU A 85 5.93 21.90 -13.94
CA LEU A 85 4.78 22.12 -14.81
C LEU A 85 4.34 20.84 -15.51
N ILE A 86 3.06 20.49 -15.38
CA ILE A 86 2.38 19.63 -16.36
C ILE A 86 1.68 20.54 -17.37
N ALA A 87 2.15 20.54 -18.59
CA ALA A 87 1.57 21.36 -19.64
C ALA A 87 0.20 20.84 -20.11
N ASN A 88 -0.69 21.77 -20.49
CA ASN A 88 -1.98 21.49 -21.12
C ASN A 88 -2.95 20.55 -20.36
N LYS A 89 -2.73 20.35 -19.06
CA LYS A 89 -3.64 19.56 -18.20
C LYS A 89 -3.95 20.33 -16.94
N GLN A 90 -5.18 20.17 -16.46
CA GLN A 90 -5.66 20.78 -15.22
C GLN A 90 -6.04 19.69 -14.22
N PHE A 91 -5.58 19.84 -12.99
CA PHE A 91 -5.87 18.94 -11.88
C PHE A 91 -6.34 19.72 -10.66
N PRO A 92 -7.19 19.15 -9.80
CA PRO A 92 -7.65 19.77 -8.56
C PRO A 92 -6.48 20.15 -7.64
N ILE A 93 -6.59 21.29 -6.95
CA ILE A 93 -5.58 21.71 -5.97
C ILE A 93 -5.48 20.69 -4.85
N SER A 94 -4.25 20.40 -4.41
CA SER A 94 -3.91 19.38 -3.42
C SER A 94 -4.10 17.93 -3.88
N GLU A 95 -4.47 17.68 -5.12
CA GLU A 95 -4.44 16.32 -5.66
C GLU A 95 -2.99 15.81 -5.71
N ARG A 96 -2.81 14.55 -5.29
CA ARG A 96 -1.52 13.84 -5.37
C ARG A 96 -1.48 13.02 -6.65
N ILE A 97 -0.45 13.22 -7.45
CA ILE A 97 -0.28 12.52 -8.72
C ILE A 97 1.17 12.06 -8.91
N THR A 98 1.34 10.94 -9.59
CA THR A 98 2.66 10.44 -9.99
C THR A 98 3.05 11.06 -11.34
N VAL A 99 4.27 11.54 -11.42
CA VAL A 99 4.79 12.20 -12.62
C VAL A 99 6.17 11.71 -13.00
N LYS A 100 6.51 11.84 -14.29
CA LYS A 100 7.82 11.57 -14.84
C LYS A 100 8.44 12.86 -15.35
N ILE A 101 9.69 13.10 -15.02
CA ILE A 101 10.43 14.29 -15.47
C ILE A 101 10.79 14.12 -16.94
N ILE A 102 10.35 15.07 -17.78
CA ILE A 102 10.61 15.07 -19.23
C ILE A 102 11.63 16.12 -19.65
N LYS A 103 11.74 17.22 -18.88
CA LYS A 103 12.70 18.28 -19.20
C LYS A 103 13.12 19.04 -17.94
N ILE A 104 14.40 19.42 -17.92
CA ILE A 104 15.00 20.21 -16.84
C ILE A 104 15.64 21.45 -17.47
N GLY A 105 15.14 22.64 -17.09
CA GLY A 105 15.59 23.93 -17.61
C GLY A 105 15.39 25.01 -16.55
N LYS A 106 14.94 26.20 -16.95
CA LYS A 106 14.52 27.24 -15.98
C LYS A 106 13.38 26.76 -15.08
N ARG A 107 12.55 25.85 -15.58
CA ARG A 107 11.49 25.15 -14.87
C ARG A 107 11.59 23.66 -15.21
N VAL A 108 11.18 22.81 -14.30
CA VAL A 108 11.04 21.37 -14.53
C VAL A 108 9.70 21.12 -15.22
N GLU A 109 9.73 20.43 -16.36
CA GLU A 109 8.52 19.97 -17.05
C GLU A 109 8.35 18.47 -16.79
N VAL A 110 7.11 18.07 -16.54
CA VAL A 110 6.77 16.70 -16.18
C VAL A 110 5.53 16.24 -16.94
N GLU A 111 5.41 14.94 -17.12
CA GLU A 111 4.21 14.29 -17.66
C GLU A 111 3.55 13.43 -16.60
N LEU A 112 2.23 13.23 -16.74
CA LEU A 112 1.49 12.29 -15.88
C LEU A 112 2.01 10.88 -16.13
N ALA A 113 2.28 10.16 -15.06
CA ALA A 113 2.68 8.77 -15.10
C ALA A 113 1.66 7.88 -14.37
N ASN A 114 1.45 6.69 -14.92
CA ASN A 114 0.66 5.69 -14.21
C ASN A 114 1.53 5.06 -13.10
N ARG A 115 1.07 5.16 -11.86
CA ARG A 115 1.76 4.63 -10.69
C ARG A 115 2.11 3.14 -10.83
N ASN A 116 1.24 2.36 -11.46
CA ASN A 116 1.43 0.92 -11.66
C ASN A 116 2.48 0.58 -12.73
N GLU A 117 2.85 1.55 -13.57
CA GLU A 117 3.85 1.39 -14.63
C GLU A 117 5.24 1.86 -14.22
N VAL A 118 5.38 2.44 -13.01
CA VAL A 118 6.70 2.84 -12.50
C VAL A 118 7.55 1.59 -12.29
N PRO A 119 8.75 1.50 -12.92
CA PRO A 119 9.59 0.31 -12.90
C PRO A 119 10.35 0.12 -11.57
N LYS A 120 9.76 0.48 -10.45
CA LYS A 120 10.30 0.36 -9.10
C LYS A 120 9.14 0.24 -8.12
N TYR A 121 9.41 -0.25 -6.91
CA TYR A 121 8.43 -0.19 -5.84
C TYR A 121 8.01 1.27 -5.60
N TRP A 122 6.71 1.53 -5.69
CA TRP A 122 6.16 2.89 -5.65
C TRP A 122 5.14 3.11 -4.53
N GLY A 123 5.37 2.45 -3.40
CA GLY A 123 4.51 2.55 -2.22
C GLY A 123 3.33 1.56 -2.24
N TYR A 124 2.43 1.76 -1.30
CA TYR A 124 1.20 0.98 -1.13
C TYR A 124 -0.02 1.89 -1.15
N VAL A 125 -1.20 1.31 -1.30
CA VAL A 125 -2.49 2.01 -1.21
C VAL A 125 -3.24 1.45 -0.01
N ILE A 126 -3.83 2.33 0.79
CA ILE A 126 -4.68 1.97 1.91
C ILE A 126 -6.12 2.17 1.50
N THR A 127 -6.94 1.16 1.75
CA THR A 127 -8.39 1.22 1.55
C THR A 127 -9.08 0.77 2.82
N VAL A 128 -9.98 1.61 3.35
CA VAL A 128 -10.86 1.23 4.45
C VAL A 128 -12.12 0.66 3.86
N GLU A 129 -12.31 -0.64 3.99
CA GLU A 129 -13.50 -1.31 3.49
C GLU A 129 -14.64 -1.23 4.50
N LYS A 130 -15.84 -0.93 3.98
CA LYS A 130 -17.07 -0.86 4.78
C LYS A 130 -17.86 -2.17 4.77
N HIS A 131 -17.49 -3.06 3.87
CA HIS A 131 -18.17 -4.34 3.72
C HIS A 131 -17.52 -5.42 4.59
N PRO A 132 -18.28 -6.40 5.08
CA PRO A 132 -17.76 -7.59 5.72
C PRO A 132 -16.73 -8.30 4.86
N PHE A 133 -15.77 -8.97 5.51
CA PHE A 133 -14.62 -9.60 4.83
C PHE A 133 -15.05 -10.62 3.78
N GLY A 134 -16.01 -11.49 4.11
CA GLY A 134 -16.51 -12.50 3.17
C GLY A 134 -17.17 -11.88 1.93
N LYS A 135 -17.91 -10.79 2.10
CA LYS A 135 -18.51 -10.06 0.98
C LYS A 135 -17.44 -9.39 0.12
N LEU A 136 -16.42 -8.79 0.75
CA LEU A 136 -15.29 -8.17 0.06
C LEU A 136 -14.57 -9.17 -0.85
N VAL A 137 -14.21 -10.33 -0.31
CA VAL A 137 -13.49 -11.37 -1.07
C VAL A 137 -14.28 -11.82 -2.28
N LYS A 138 -15.57 -12.14 -2.09
CA LYS A 138 -16.47 -12.59 -3.17
C LYS A 138 -16.69 -11.52 -4.24
N SER A 139 -16.78 -10.23 -3.85
CA SER A 139 -17.12 -9.15 -4.79
C SER A 139 -15.92 -8.67 -5.62
N ARG A 140 -14.69 -8.75 -5.11
CA ARG A 140 -13.50 -8.25 -5.80
C ARG A 140 -12.86 -9.25 -6.77
N GLY A 141 -13.18 -10.54 -6.65
CA GLY A 141 -12.75 -11.58 -7.59
C GLY A 141 -11.23 -11.69 -7.69
N PHE A 142 -10.56 -11.91 -6.55
CA PHE A 142 -9.12 -12.20 -6.54
C PHE A 142 -8.82 -13.53 -7.21
N ASP A 143 -7.69 -13.62 -7.94
CA ASP A 143 -7.27 -14.86 -8.60
C ASP A 143 -6.77 -15.93 -7.62
N LEU A 144 -6.29 -15.50 -6.45
CA LEU A 144 -5.86 -16.37 -5.36
C LEU A 144 -6.15 -15.70 -4.02
N THR A 145 -6.78 -16.43 -3.12
CA THR A 145 -7.13 -15.97 -1.79
C THR A 145 -6.56 -16.89 -0.72
N ILE A 146 -5.76 -16.33 0.19
CA ILE A 146 -5.09 -17.03 1.29
C ILE A 146 -5.49 -16.37 2.60
N ALA A 147 -6.09 -17.12 3.51
CA ALA A 147 -6.33 -16.69 4.88
C ALA A 147 -5.26 -17.27 5.81
N THR A 148 -4.75 -16.47 6.75
CA THR A 148 -3.80 -16.93 7.76
C THR A 148 -4.54 -17.26 9.06
N SER A 149 -4.27 -18.42 9.64
CA SER A 149 -4.83 -18.83 10.91
C SER A 149 -3.93 -19.86 11.61
N LYS A 150 -3.86 -19.84 12.94
CA LYS A 150 -3.19 -20.90 13.71
C LYS A 150 -3.87 -22.27 13.56
N TYR A 151 -5.14 -22.27 13.14
CA TYR A 151 -5.93 -23.47 12.90
C TYR A 151 -5.91 -23.93 11.43
N GLY A 152 -5.23 -23.19 10.57
CA GLY A 152 -5.06 -23.54 9.17
C GLY A 152 -4.07 -24.70 8.96
N VAL A 153 -4.08 -25.25 7.76
CA VAL A 153 -3.10 -26.29 7.37
C VAL A 153 -1.70 -25.67 7.38
N PRO A 154 -0.67 -26.38 7.87
CA PRO A 154 0.71 -25.88 7.78
C PRO A 154 1.03 -25.48 6.33
N LEU A 155 1.59 -24.29 6.13
CA LEU A 155 1.91 -23.79 4.78
C LEU A 155 2.80 -24.76 4.00
N ALA A 156 3.67 -25.49 4.71
CA ALA A 156 4.57 -26.47 4.11
C ALA A 156 3.84 -27.56 3.34
N ASP A 157 2.67 -27.98 3.85
CA ASP A 157 1.91 -29.12 3.32
C ASP A 157 1.13 -28.78 2.04
N VAL A 158 0.84 -27.48 1.81
CA VAL A 158 0.08 -26.97 0.66
C VAL A 158 0.90 -26.05 -0.25
N THR A 159 2.22 -26.02 -0.05
CA THR A 159 3.13 -25.13 -0.80
C THR A 159 3.04 -25.32 -2.31
N GLU A 160 2.99 -26.56 -2.79
CA GLU A 160 2.96 -26.86 -4.21
C GLU A 160 1.64 -26.42 -4.86
N GLU A 161 0.52 -26.67 -4.21
CA GLU A 161 -0.81 -26.27 -4.70
C GLU A 161 -0.93 -24.73 -4.78
N ILE A 162 -0.46 -24.04 -3.75
CA ILE A 162 -0.42 -22.58 -3.75
C ILE A 162 0.50 -22.08 -4.86
N ALA A 163 1.69 -22.68 -5.06
CA ALA A 163 2.65 -22.27 -6.07
C ALA A 163 2.06 -22.33 -7.49
N GLU A 164 1.28 -23.37 -7.79
CA GLU A 164 0.62 -23.52 -9.10
C GLU A 164 -0.43 -22.41 -9.36
N LYS A 165 -1.24 -22.08 -8.36
CA LYS A 165 -2.20 -20.97 -8.48
C LYS A 165 -1.48 -19.61 -8.50
N TRP A 166 -0.44 -19.44 -7.67
CA TRP A 166 0.34 -18.21 -7.57
C TRP A 166 0.99 -17.81 -8.90
N LYS A 167 1.54 -18.76 -9.65
CA LYS A 167 2.16 -18.50 -10.95
C LYS A 167 1.20 -17.88 -11.97
N ARG A 168 -0.08 -18.17 -11.86
CA ARG A 168 -1.13 -17.72 -12.78
C ARG A 168 -1.90 -16.51 -12.27
N ALA A 169 -1.87 -16.26 -10.97
CA ALA A 169 -2.60 -15.19 -10.32
C ALA A 169 -2.01 -13.81 -10.67
N LYS A 170 -2.86 -12.87 -11.03
CA LYS A 170 -2.54 -11.44 -11.19
C LYS A 170 -2.83 -10.67 -9.92
N THR A 171 -3.87 -11.08 -9.20
CA THR A 171 -4.34 -10.46 -7.96
C THR A 171 -4.38 -11.50 -6.84
N ILE A 172 -3.67 -11.24 -5.75
CA ILE A 172 -3.57 -12.16 -4.62
C ILE A 172 -4.02 -11.43 -3.37
N LEU A 173 -4.95 -12.04 -2.63
CA LEU A 173 -5.34 -11.58 -1.31
C LEU A 173 -4.66 -12.45 -0.26
N VAL A 174 -4.05 -11.83 0.74
CA VAL A 174 -3.61 -12.49 1.97
C VAL A 174 -4.35 -11.86 3.14
N GLY A 175 -5.24 -12.63 3.77
CA GLY A 175 -6.06 -12.20 4.90
C GLY A 175 -5.41 -12.51 6.24
N PHE A 176 -5.55 -11.57 7.18
CA PHE A 176 -5.11 -11.71 8.57
C PHE A 176 -6.27 -11.43 9.52
N GLY A 177 -6.31 -12.12 10.65
CA GLY A 177 -7.28 -11.85 11.71
C GLY A 177 -7.05 -10.50 12.39
N ALA A 178 -8.06 -10.04 13.10
CA ALA A 178 -7.95 -8.89 13.99
C ALA A 178 -7.21 -9.28 15.31
N PRO A 179 -6.74 -8.29 16.10
CA PRO A 179 -6.04 -8.56 17.35
C PRO A 179 -6.83 -9.41 18.35
N THR A 180 -8.15 -9.29 18.34
CA THR A 180 -9.07 -9.97 19.27
C THR A 180 -9.88 -11.10 18.66
N GLN A 181 -9.89 -11.23 17.32
CA GLN A 181 -10.71 -12.19 16.58
C GLN A 181 -9.96 -12.79 15.40
N GLY A 182 -9.92 -14.11 15.31
CA GLY A 182 -9.41 -14.80 14.13
C GLY A 182 -10.35 -14.71 12.93
N LEU A 183 -9.86 -15.00 11.73
CA LEU A 183 -10.68 -14.99 10.50
C LEU A 183 -11.83 -16.02 10.57
N TYR A 184 -11.67 -17.15 11.23
CA TYR A 184 -12.74 -18.11 11.45
C TYR A 184 -13.92 -17.48 12.17
N GLU A 185 -13.65 -16.86 13.32
CA GLU A 185 -14.68 -16.21 14.14
C GLU A 185 -15.33 -15.02 13.41
N ILE A 186 -14.53 -14.25 12.65
CA ILE A 186 -15.05 -13.14 11.84
C ILE A 186 -16.06 -13.65 10.81
N LEU A 187 -15.73 -14.70 10.07
CA LEU A 187 -16.62 -15.27 9.03
C LEU A 187 -17.83 -15.99 9.63
N GLU A 188 -17.68 -16.64 10.79
CA GLU A 188 -18.80 -17.23 11.52
C GLU A 188 -19.82 -16.14 11.93
N ASN A 189 -19.33 -14.99 12.43
CA ASN A 189 -20.18 -13.83 12.74
C ASN A 189 -20.85 -13.23 11.50
N GLU A 190 -20.27 -13.43 10.32
CA GLU A 190 -20.87 -13.07 9.01
C GLU A 190 -21.85 -14.14 8.48
N GLY A 191 -22.03 -15.25 9.21
CA GLY A 191 -22.91 -16.35 8.82
C GLY A 191 -22.37 -17.22 7.68
N THR A 192 -21.06 -17.30 7.52
CA THR A 192 -20.41 -18.09 6.46
C THR A 192 -19.14 -18.79 6.99
N SER A 193 -18.67 -19.85 6.32
CA SER A 193 -17.41 -20.52 6.69
C SER A 193 -16.23 -19.88 5.94
N LEU A 194 -15.06 -19.90 6.57
CA LEU A 194 -13.85 -19.33 5.99
C LEU A 194 -13.43 -20.08 4.71
N GLU A 195 -13.55 -21.41 4.71
CA GLU A 195 -13.20 -22.27 3.58
C GLU A 195 -14.11 -22.07 2.36
N SER A 196 -15.34 -21.56 2.58
CA SER A 196 -16.25 -21.25 1.47
C SER A 196 -15.93 -19.91 0.80
N VAL A 197 -15.04 -19.13 1.39
CA VAL A 197 -14.73 -17.76 0.96
C VAL A 197 -13.33 -17.64 0.36
N VAL A 198 -12.36 -18.44 0.87
CA VAL A 198 -10.96 -18.38 0.44
C VAL A 198 -10.50 -19.71 -0.15
N ASP A 199 -9.49 -19.67 -1.02
CA ASP A 199 -8.90 -20.87 -1.61
C ASP A 199 -8.10 -21.70 -0.61
N PHE A 200 -7.36 -21.04 0.29
CA PHE A 200 -6.50 -21.68 1.28
C PHE A 200 -6.62 -21.02 2.65
N VAL A 201 -6.70 -21.84 3.69
CA VAL A 201 -6.51 -21.40 5.07
C VAL A 201 -5.22 -22.02 5.60
N VAL A 202 -4.19 -21.20 5.83
CA VAL A 202 -2.84 -21.68 6.12
C VAL A 202 -2.33 -21.20 7.49
N ASN A 203 -1.55 -22.05 8.13
CA ASN A 203 -0.72 -21.70 9.26
C ASN A 203 0.71 -21.40 8.76
N THR A 204 1.09 -20.14 8.81
CA THR A 204 2.43 -19.67 8.41
C THR A 204 3.42 -19.66 9.56
N ILE A 205 2.96 -19.85 10.80
CA ILE A 205 3.78 -19.88 12.02
C ILE A 205 3.44 -21.15 12.80
N PRO A 206 3.77 -22.34 12.27
CA PRO A 206 3.49 -23.59 12.96
C PRO A 206 4.27 -23.65 14.27
N MET A 207 3.69 -24.30 15.29
CA MET A 207 4.26 -24.45 16.62
C MET A 207 4.55 -23.12 17.33
N GLN A 208 3.74 -22.08 17.09
CA GLN A 208 3.87 -20.82 17.82
C GLN A 208 3.85 -21.06 19.33
N GLY A 209 4.83 -20.49 20.05
CA GLY A 209 4.94 -20.63 21.50
C GLY A 209 4.00 -19.72 22.30
N THR A 210 3.34 -18.78 21.63
CA THR A 210 2.37 -17.85 22.21
C THR A 210 0.95 -18.30 21.89
N GLU A 211 0.00 -18.01 22.77
CA GLU A 211 -1.41 -18.26 22.49
C GLU A 211 -1.91 -17.51 21.25
N THR A 212 -1.47 -16.26 21.10
CA THR A 212 -1.80 -15.40 19.98
C THR A 212 -0.55 -14.67 19.49
N VAL A 213 -0.27 -14.73 18.19
CA VAL A 213 0.72 -13.87 17.51
C VAL A 213 0.03 -12.58 17.12
N ARG A 214 0.63 -11.45 17.41
CA ARG A 214 0.07 -10.14 17.06
C ARG A 214 -0.03 -9.98 15.55
N THR A 215 -1.03 -9.24 15.07
CA THR A 215 -1.29 -9.07 13.64
C THR A 215 -0.08 -8.51 12.90
N GLU A 216 0.62 -7.52 13.47
CA GLU A 216 1.83 -6.94 12.88
C GLU A 216 2.99 -7.93 12.79
N GLU A 217 3.15 -8.82 13.77
CA GLU A 217 4.17 -9.88 13.77
C GLU A 217 3.81 -10.97 12.76
N ALA A 218 2.55 -11.40 12.75
CA ALA A 218 2.03 -12.37 11.79
C ALA A 218 2.15 -11.86 10.34
N LEU A 219 1.87 -10.58 10.10
CA LEU A 219 2.01 -9.94 8.79
C LEU A 219 3.45 -10.02 8.28
N ILE A 220 4.42 -9.59 9.09
CA ILE A 220 5.83 -9.58 8.71
C ILE A 220 6.32 -11.02 8.46
N ALA A 221 6.06 -11.94 9.40
CA ALA A 221 6.50 -13.32 9.30
C ALA A 221 5.90 -14.02 8.08
N SER A 222 4.57 -13.91 7.90
CA SER A 222 3.87 -14.55 6.78
C SER A 222 4.33 -14.02 5.43
N LEU A 223 4.42 -12.69 5.27
CA LEU A 223 4.87 -12.09 4.01
C LEU A 223 6.33 -12.43 3.70
N ALA A 224 7.20 -12.53 4.71
CA ALA A 224 8.58 -12.98 4.50
C ALA A 224 8.64 -14.41 3.97
N ILE A 225 7.87 -15.33 4.57
CA ILE A 225 7.81 -16.73 4.15
C ILE A 225 7.20 -16.87 2.74
N LEU A 226 6.08 -16.20 2.48
CA LEU A 226 5.43 -16.20 1.17
C LEU A 226 6.38 -15.64 0.08
N ASN A 227 7.10 -14.55 0.39
CA ASN A 227 8.08 -13.97 -0.51
C ASN A 227 9.22 -14.94 -0.82
N MET A 228 9.76 -15.61 0.20
CA MET A 228 10.82 -16.61 0.03
C MET A 228 10.35 -17.80 -0.82
N LYS A 229 9.11 -18.29 -0.61
CA LYS A 229 8.58 -19.48 -1.28
C LYS A 229 8.11 -19.19 -2.71
N PHE A 230 7.49 -18.04 -2.95
CA PHE A 230 6.77 -17.77 -4.21
C PHE A 230 7.35 -16.60 -5.01
N ASN A 231 8.52 -16.05 -4.60
CA ASN A 231 9.14 -14.91 -5.26
C ASN A 231 8.13 -13.75 -5.45
N LEU A 232 7.69 -13.16 -4.33
CA LEU A 232 6.86 -11.94 -4.32
C LEU A 232 7.56 -10.72 -4.95
N CYS A 233 8.72 -10.92 -5.59
CA CYS A 233 9.31 -9.90 -6.43
C CYS A 233 8.28 -9.48 -7.47
N ILE A 234 7.88 -8.24 -7.38
CA ILE A 234 7.02 -7.48 -8.27
C ILE A 234 7.09 -8.08 -9.67
N ARG A 235 6.06 -8.85 -10.03
CA ARG A 235 5.83 -9.17 -11.43
C ARG A 235 5.43 -7.85 -12.09
N ARG A 236 6.38 -7.28 -12.76
CA ARG A 236 6.22 -6.11 -13.62
C ARG A 236 5.49 -6.49 -14.89
#